data_0a50da0de4a220d8aacaba86b86d2033
#
_entry.id   0a50da0de4a220d8aacaba86b86d2033
#
_cell.length_a   1.000
_cell.length_b   1.000
_cell.length_c   1.000
_cell.angle_alpha   90.00
_cell.angle_beta   90.00
_cell.angle_gamma   90.00
#
_symmetry.space_group_name_H-M   'P 1'
#
loop_
_entity.id
_entity.type
_entity.pdbx_description
1 polymer ?
#
loop_
_entity_poly.entity_id
_entity_poly.type
_entity_poly.pdbx_seq_one_letter_code
_entity_poly.pdbx_strand_id
1 'polypeptide(L)' 'MSFEKDLQEKLGEHKPQDIQELILDTVFKFNEFTEDHKNALEKYTALIHLSMNGVGLTSLKNFPLLKELQIVRIFL' A
#
# COMPACT_ATOMS: atom_id res chain seq x y z
N MET A 1 -4.92 -8.31 -14.28
CA MET A 1 -3.80 -8.15 -13.35
C MET A 1 -4.30 -7.63 -12.03
N SER A 2 -3.79 -8.17 -10.94
CA SER A 2 -4.24 -7.74 -9.62
C SER A 2 -3.22 -6.77 -9.01
N PHE A 3 -3.71 -5.90 -8.14
CA PHE A 3 -2.86 -4.98 -7.40
C PHE A 3 -1.80 -5.73 -6.58
N GLU A 4 -2.22 -6.82 -5.94
CA GLU A 4 -1.30 -7.63 -5.14
C GLU A 4 -0.16 -8.20 -5.96
N LYS A 5 -0.46 -8.72 -7.14
CA LYS A 5 0.56 -9.29 -8.01
C LYS A 5 1.52 -8.22 -8.50
N ASP A 6 0.99 -7.07 -8.91
CA ASP A 6 1.82 -5.96 -9.36
C ASP A 6 2.73 -5.46 -8.24
N LEU A 7 2.21 -5.43 -7.03
CA LEU A 7 2.96 -5.01 -5.87
C LEU A 7 4.10 -5.99 -5.56
N GLN A 8 3.82 -7.28 -5.64
CA GLN A 8 4.84 -8.31 -5.44
C GLN A 8 5.93 -8.24 -6.49
N GLU A 9 5.58 -7.98 -7.73
CA GLU A 9 6.55 -7.84 -8.81
C GLU A 9 7.47 -6.64 -8.55
N LYS A 10 6.93 -5.55 -8.06
CA LYS A 10 7.71 -4.37 -7.72
C LYS A 10 8.72 -4.64 -6.61
N LEU A 11 8.35 -5.46 -5.64
CA LEU A 11 9.19 -5.76 -4.49
C LEU A 11 10.15 -6.92 -4.70
N GLY A 12 10.00 -7.66 -5.78
CA GLY A 12 10.89 -8.76 -6.12
C GLY A 12 10.77 -9.92 -5.13
N GLU A 13 11.88 -10.36 -4.60
CA GLU A 13 11.93 -11.53 -3.71
C GLU A 13 11.59 -11.23 -2.25
N HIS A 14 11.36 -9.97 -1.92
CA HIS A 14 11.03 -9.60 -0.54
C HIS A 14 9.65 -10.11 -0.16
N LYS A 15 9.56 -10.65 1.05
CA LYS A 15 8.27 -11.11 1.58
C LYS A 15 7.51 -9.93 2.18
N PRO A 16 6.18 -9.88 2.01
CA PRO A 16 5.39 -8.77 2.55
C PRO A 16 5.63 -8.52 4.04
N GLN A 17 5.74 -9.58 4.85
CA GLN A 17 5.91 -9.43 6.28
C GLN A 17 7.28 -8.90 6.70
N ASP A 18 8.23 -8.80 5.77
CA ASP A 18 9.57 -8.29 6.05
C ASP A 18 9.75 -6.84 5.60
N ILE A 19 8.76 -6.27 4.93
CA ILE A 19 8.82 -4.91 4.39
C ILE A 19 8.41 -3.91 5.46
N GLN A 20 9.29 -2.96 5.79
CA GLN A 20 9.01 -1.92 6.75
C GLN A 20 8.67 -0.58 6.10
N GLU A 21 9.10 -0.36 4.87
CA GLU A 21 8.83 0.86 4.13
C GLU A 21 8.30 0.52 2.75
N LEU A 22 7.22 1.17 2.35
CA LEU A 22 6.60 0.94 1.06
C LEU A 22 6.29 2.29 0.42
N ILE A 23 6.99 2.59 -0.68
CA ILE A 23 6.82 3.84 -1.40
C ILE A 23 6.19 3.54 -2.75
N LEU A 24 4.95 3.96 -2.89
CA LEU A 24 4.15 3.71 -4.08
C LEU A 24 3.78 5.01 -4.80
N ASP A 25 4.59 6.05 -4.61
CA ASP A 25 4.31 7.36 -5.19
C ASP A 25 4.25 7.26 -6.72
N THR A 26 3.14 7.66 -7.29
CA THR A 26 2.88 7.68 -8.74
C THR A 26 2.97 6.33 -9.46
N VAL A 27 3.30 5.26 -8.75
CA VAL A 27 3.43 3.92 -9.35
C VAL A 27 2.06 3.31 -9.65
N PHE A 28 1.12 3.49 -8.73
CA PHE A 28 -0.24 2.99 -8.91
C PHE A 28 -1.22 4.16 -8.97
N LYS A 29 -2.33 3.93 -9.66
CA LYS A 29 -3.39 4.95 -9.80
C LYS A 29 -4.72 4.32 -9.45
N PHE A 30 -5.36 4.80 -8.40
CA PHE A 30 -6.73 4.41 -8.03
C PHE A 30 -7.33 5.49 -7.14
N ASN A 31 -8.65 5.63 -7.21
CA ASN A 31 -9.36 6.69 -6.49
C ASN A 31 -9.72 6.30 -5.05
N GLU A 32 -9.97 5.03 -4.83
CA GLU A 32 -10.41 4.51 -3.54
C GLU A 32 -9.77 3.15 -3.28
N PHE A 33 -9.59 2.82 -2.00
CA PHE A 33 -9.15 1.47 -1.65
C PHE A 33 -10.32 0.50 -1.82
N THR A 34 -10.12 -0.51 -2.65
CA THR A 34 -11.06 -1.61 -2.75
C THR A 34 -10.69 -2.66 -1.71
N GLU A 35 -11.51 -3.70 -1.56
CA GLU A 35 -11.15 -4.80 -0.68
C GLU A 35 -9.85 -5.46 -1.14
N ASP A 36 -9.62 -5.54 -2.45
CA ASP A 36 -8.38 -6.12 -2.97
C ASP A 36 -7.16 -5.31 -2.53
N HIS A 37 -7.24 -3.97 -2.61
CA HIS A 37 -6.15 -3.10 -2.15
C HIS A 37 -5.93 -3.27 -0.66
N LYS A 38 -7.01 -3.25 0.10
CA LYS A 38 -6.96 -3.38 1.56
C LYS A 38 -6.32 -4.71 1.97
N ASN A 39 -6.81 -5.81 1.41
CA ASN A 39 -6.33 -7.14 1.75
C ASN A 39 -4.86 -7.32 1.36
N ALA A 40 -4.47 -6.81 0.20
CA ALA A 40 -3.09 -6.92 -0.26
C ALA A 40 -2.15 -6.16 0.67
N LEU A 41 -2.51 -4.94 1.05
CA LEU A 41 -1.67 -4.11 1.91
C LEU A 41 -1.60 -4.63 3.34
N GLU A 42 -2.67 -5.26 3.82
CA GLU A 42 -2.69 -5.80 5.19
C GLU A 42 -1.74 -6.98 5.39
N LYS A 43 -1.21 -7.53 4.33
CA LYS A 43 -0.19 -8.58 4.42
C LYS A 43 1.15 -8.02 4.88
N TYR A 44 1.35 -6.72 4.79
CA TYR A 44 2.58 -6.05 5.16
C TYR A 44 2.57 -5.73 6.65
N THR A 45 2.62 -6.78 7.46
CA THR A 45 2.41 -6.68 8.91
C THR A 45 3.50 -5.94 9.66
N ALA A 46 4.68 -5.79 9.06
CA ALA A 46 5.79 -5.04 9.67
C ALA A 46 5.90 -3.61 9.13
N LEU A 47 4.94 -3.19 8.30
CA LEU A 47 5.01 -1.90 7.64
C LEU A 47 4.92 -0.75 8.63
N ILE A 48 5.91 0.13 8.60
CA ILE A 48 6.01 1.32 9.46
C ILE A 48 5.74 2.59 8.66
N HIS A 49 6.20 2.64 7.43
CA HIS A 49 6.09 3.83 6.59
C HIS A 49 5.43 3.48 5.26
N LEU A 50 4.33 4.14 4.97
CA LEU A 50 3.62 3.97 3.70
C LEU A 50 3.50 5.32 3.01
N SER A 51 4.00 5.43 1.79
CA SER A 51 3.91 6.64 1.00
C SER A 51 3.16 6.34 -0.31
N MET A 52 2.13 7.12 -0.59
CA MET A 52 1.26 6.94 -1.76
C MET A 52 0.90 8.29 -2.38
N ASN A 53 1.89 9.16 -2.53
CA ASN A 53 1.66 10.47 -3.14
C ASN A 53 1.43 10.32 -4.65
N GLY A 54 0.49 11.08 -5.20
CA GLY A 54 0.24 11.05 -6.63
C GLY A 54 -0.54 9.86 -7.12
N VAL A 55 -1.13 9.08 -6.21
CA VAL A 55 -1.94 7.91 -6.58
C VAL A 55 -3.31 8.33 -7.10
N GLY A 56 -3.82 9.47 -6.64
CA GLY A 56 -5.12 9.98 -7.07
C GLY A 56 -6.26 9.65 -6.13
N LEU A 57 -5.94 9.31 -4.89
CA LEU A 57 -6.96 8.99 -3.90
C LEU A 57 -7.86 10.17 -3.60
N THR A 58 -9.16 9.93 -3.58
CA THR A 58 -10.17 10.92 -3.20
C THR A 58 -10.82 10.59 -1.87
N SER A 59 -10.51 9.42 -1.30
CA SER A 59 -11.11 8.95 -0.06
C SER A 59 -10.16 7.99 0.64
N LEU A 60 -10.23 7.94 1.96
CA LEU A 60 -9.49 6.96 2.75
C LEU A 60 -10.38 5.82 3.24
N LYS A 61 -11.55 5.68 2.66
CA LYS A 61 -12.44 4.57 2.95
C LYS A 61 -11.72 3.25 2.64
N ASN A 62 -11.88 2.27 3.49
CA ASN A 62 -11.22 0.96 3.38
C ASN A 62 -9.69 1.02 3.46
N PHE A 63 -9.17 2.04 4.13
CA PHE A 63 -7.73 2.10 4.40
C PHE A 63 -7.32 0.84 5.18
N PRO A 64 -6.18 0.20 4.82
CA PRO A 64 -5.79 -1.05 5.47
C PRO A 64 -5.48 -0.87 6.94
N LEU A 65 -5.76 -1.90 7.73
CA LEU A 65 -5.41 -1.95 9.14
C LEU A 65 -3.98 -2.46 9.28
N LEU A 66 -3.07 -1.55 9.63
CA LEU A 66 -1.65 -1.86 9.73
C LEU A 66 -1.18 -1.45 11.13
N LYS A 67 -1.03 -2.42 12.02
CA LYS A 67 -0.79 -2.18 13.44
C LYS A 67 0.52 -1.46 13.74
N GLU A 68 1.53 -1.69 12.93
CA GLU A 68 2.85 -1.09 13.14
C GLU A 68 3.05 0.22 12.39
N LEU A 69 2.05 0.63 11.61
CA LEU A 69 2.17 1.82 10.76
C LEU A 69 2.28 3.10 11.59
N GLN A 70 3.34 3.87 11.35
CA GLN A 70 3.61 5.11 12.07
C GLN A 70 3.61 6.32 11.17
N ILE A 71 4.04 6.16 9.92
CA ILE A 71 4.16 7.27 8.98
C ILE A 71 3.35 6.96 7.73
N VAL A 72 2.42 7.85 7.42
CA VAL A 72 1.60 7.73 6.22
C VAL A 72 1.70 9.04 5.45
N ARG A 73 2.11 8.94 4.18
CA ARG A 73 2.18 10.09 3.30
C ARG A 73 1.24 9.86 2.14
N ILE A 74 0.13 10.56 2.15
CA ILE A 74 -0.87 10.48 1.10
C ILE A 74 -1.27 11.89 0.74
N PHE A 75 -1.10 12.25 -0.52
CA PHE A 75 -1.53 13.55 -1.02
C PHE A 75 -2.89 13.34 -1.71
N LEU A 76 -3.91 13.91 -1.14
CA LEU A 76 -5.29 13.77 -1.65
C LEU A 76 -5.65 14.92 -2.59
#